data_e926157ab5de2c87799047245a36224e
#
_entry.id   e926157ab5de2c87799047245a36224e
#
_cell.length_a   1.000
_cell.length_b   1.000
_cell.length_c   1.000
_cell.angle_alpha   90.00
_cell.angle_beta   90.00
_cell.angle_gamma   90.00
#
_symmetry.space_group_name_H-M   'P 1'
#
loop_
_entity.id
_entity.type
_entity.pdbx_description
1 polymer ?
#
loop_
_entity_poly.entity_id
_entity_poly.type
_entity_poly.pdbx_seq_one_letter_code
_entity_poly.pdbx_strand_id
1 'polypeptide(L)'
;MTFEITAASLVEWSRWQFAMTAIYHYMFVPLTLGLSFLLAVMETLWVRTGNEEWLKATKFWMKLFAINFAIGIATGLILEFQFGSNWSNYSWFVGDIFGAPLAIEGLFAFFLEATFFAVMFFGWNKVSKGFHLTATWMVFVGSNISALWILVANAWMQNPVGMEFNPMTARNEMSDFWAILFSPTAMSKFFHTVTSAYTLSACFVIGVSTWYILKKRNYEFARKSILLASVFGVFSILATIYTGDSSAQDVTRTQPMKLAAMEGLNDGHEGVALTVIGLLTDSDTLPTTRMKETRYAIAVPKLLSFLGYHNFNAYIPGINDILNGYTSFEGKTYPSIEQRMANGRTAIAALKDYKQAVTEKNDTLAAQHLQVLRENYADFGYGYLESPYDAIPPIPLVFYSFRIMVGLGMLFVLLFVFSWWYAKKRKFDKLRFFPYIAIACVPLAYLASQCGWVVAEVGRQPWVVQNLMPTNVAVTRIASGWVVTTFWMFAILFTLLLIAELKIMFTQIKKM
;
A
#
# COMPACT_ATOMS: atom_id res chain seq x y z
N MET A 1 -14.34 7.73 -37.53
CA MET A 1 -14.92 7.85 -36.18
C MET A 1 -13.80 8.28 -35.28
N THR A 2 -13.47 9.57 -35.26
CA THR A 2 -12.48 10.15 -34.33
C THR A 2 -13.14 10.22 -32.96
N PHE A 3 -12.78 9.31 -32.06
CA PHE A 3 -13.08 9.46 -30.65
C PHE A 3 -12.32 10.70 -30.15
N GLU A 4 -12.98 11.84 -30.03
CA GLU A 4 -12.51 12.94 -29.21
C GLU A 4 -12.55 12.47 -27.76
N ILE A 5 -11.42 11.90 -27.35
CA ILE A 5 -11.21 11.46 -25.99
C ILE A 5 -10.90 12.74 -25.19
N THR A 6 -11.83 13.17 -24.36
CA THR A 6 -11.73 14.39 -23.53
C THR A 6 -10.58 14.30 -22.52
N ALA A 7 -10.12 15.45 -22.00
CA ALA A 7 -9.07 15.49 -20.95
C ALA A 7 -9.46 14.65 -19.71
N ALA A 8 -10.75 14.60 -19.37
CA ALA A 8 -11.27 13.74 -18.31
C ALA A 8 -10.97 12.25 -18.57
N SER A 9 -11.09 11.79 -19.82
CA SER A 9 -10.78 10.40 -20.16
C SER A 9 -9.29 10.06 -20.07
N LEU A 10 -8.39 11.04 -20.34
CA LEU A 10 -6.94 10.85 -20.15
C LEU A 10 -6.58 10.57 -18.68
N VAL A 11 -7.14 11.38 -17.77
CA VAL A 11 -6.92 11.22 -16.33
C VAL A 11 -7.43 9.85 -15.86
N GLU A 12 -8.63 9.46 -16.27
CA GLU A 12 -9.23 8.19 -15.89
C GLU A 12 -8.43 6.99 -16.40
N TRP A 13 -8.04 6.96 -17.67
CA TRP A 13 -7.24 5.88 -18.23
C TRP A 13 -5.86 5.79 -17.61
N SER A 14 -5.21 6.91 -17.29
CA SER A 14 -3.93 6.94 -16.59
C SER A 14 -4.07 6.35 -15.17
N ARG A 15 -5.15 6.69 -14.46
CA ARG A 15 -5.46 6.10 -13.14
C ARG A 15 -5.72 4.60 -13.22
N TRP A 16 -6.55 4.16 -14.19
CA TRP A 16 -6.82 2.74 -14.40
C TRP A 16 -5.56 1.95 -14.74
N GLN A 17 -4.69 2.50 -15.59
CA GLN A 17 -3.44 1.83 -15.97
C GLN A 17 -2.49 1.70 -14.77
N PHE A 18 -2.34 2.75 -13.98
CA PHE A 18 -1.50 2.70 -12.78
C PHE A 18 -2.09 1.73 -11.74
N ALA A 19 -3.38 1.81 -11.47
CA ALA A 19 -4.07 0.92 -10.52
C ALA A 19 -3.94 -0.54 -10.94
N MET A 20 -4.18 -0.86 -12.22
CA MET A 20 -4.02 -2.21 -12.76
C MET A 20 -2.57 -2.72 -12.56
N THR A 21 -1.58 -1.92 -12.95
CA THR A 21 -0.17 -2.33 -12.82
C THR A 21 0.23 -2.53 -11.36
N ALA A 22 -0.21 -1.63 -10.46
CA ALA A 22 0.05 -1.74 -9.03
C ALA A 22 -0.62 -2.98 -8.42
N ILE A 23 -1.88 -3.28 -8.79
CA ILE A 23 -2.60 -4.48 -8.34
C ILE A 23 -1.86 -5.74 -8.78
N TYR A 24 -1.46 -5.84 -10.05
CA TYR A 24 -0.71 -7.01 -10.54
C TYR A 24 0.66 -7.13 -9.86
N HIS A 25 1.43 -6.05 -9.76
CA HIS A 25 2.73 -6.07 -9.08
C HIS A 25 2.59 -6.50 -7.62
N TYR A 26 1.60 -5.98 -6.92
CA TYR A 26 1.37 -6.31 -5.51
C TYR A 26 0.74 -7.69 -5.28
N MET A 27 0.46 -8.47 -6.30
CA MET A 27 0.19 -9.91 -6.15
C MET A 27 1.49 -10.69 -5.87
N PHE A 28 2.65 -10.20 -6.31
CA PHE A 28 3.93 -10.92 -6.18
C PHE A 28 4.75 -10.45 -4.98
N VAL A 29 4.73 -9.17 -4.68
CA VAL A 29 5.55 -8.55 -3.62
C VAL A 29 5.31 -9.15 -2.23
N PRO A 30 4.07 -9.30 -1.72
CA PRO A 30 3.85 -9.81 -0.38
C PRO A 30 4.37 -11.23 -0.19
N LEU A 31 4.20 -12.08 -1.20
CA LEU A 31 4.71 -13.45 -1.13
C LEU A 31 6.25 -13.48 -1.14
N THR A 32 6.89 -12.62 -1.93
CA THR A 32 8.36 -12.46 -1.94
C THR A 32 8.87 -12.09 -0.55
N LEU A 33 8.32 -11.05 0.07
CA LEU A 33 8.79 -10.53 1.36
C LEU A 33 8.73 -11.58 2.48
N GLY A 34 7.59 -12.25 2.64
CA GLY A 34 7.45 -13.17 3.76
C GLY A 34 8.02 -14.56 3.48
N LEU A 35 7.98 -15.02 2.23
CA LEU A 35 8.54 -16.34 1.89
C LEU A 35 10.06 -16.34 1.94
N SER A 36 10.75 -15.22 1.61
CA SER A 36 12.20 -15.08 1.77
C SER A 36 12.64 -15.28 3.23
N PHE A 37 11.90 -14.71 4.20
CA PHE A 37 12.16 -14.94 5.62
C PHE A 37 11.97 -16.40 6.01
N LEU A 38 10.85 -17.01 5.61
CA LEU A 38 10.58 -18.42 5.92
C LEU A 38 11.65 -19.34 5.33
N LEU A 39 12.13 -19.05 4.12
CA LEU A 39 13.24 -19.76 3.48
C LEU A 39 14.53 -19.63 4.28
N ALA A 40 14.91 -18.42 4.69
CA ALA A 40 16.10 -18.19 5.50
C ALA A 40 16.05 -18.93 6.83
N VAL A 41 14.89 -18.99 7.49
CA VAL A 41 14.68 -19.74 8.72
C VAL A 41 14.75 -21.25 8.47
N MET A 42 14.08 -21.77 7.44
CA MET A 42 14.11 -23.21 7.10
C MET A 42 15.53 -23.66 6.77
N GLU A 43 16.28 -22.88 6.01
CA GLU A 43 17.68 -23.18 5.70
C GLU A 43 18.58 -23.11 6.93
N THR A 44 18.37 -22.12 7.82
CA THR A 44 19.07 -22.04 9.10
C THR A 44 18.84 -23.30 9.93
N LEU A 45 17.59 -23.79 9.99
CA LEU A 45 17.25 -25.02 10.69
C LEU A 45 17.95 -26.25 10.08
N TRP A 46 18.02 -26.33 8.75
CA TRP A 46 18.77 -27.39 8.09
C TRP A 46 20.27 -27.32 8.40
N VAL A 47 20.91 -26.17 8.26
CA VAL A 47 22.34 -25.99 8.49
C VAL A 47 22.72 -26.32 9.94
N ARG A 48 21.87 -25.92 10.92
CA ARG A 48 22.13 -26.16 12.35
C ARG A 48 21.83 -27.59 12.82
N THR A 49 20.80 -28.23 12.26
CA THR A 49 20.31 -29.54 12.76
C THR A 49 20.72 -30.69 11.86
N GLY A 50 21.15 -30.47 10.63
CA GLY A 50 21.41 -31.50 9.63
C GLY A 50 20.16 -32.26 9.17
N ASN A 51 18.96 -31.80 9.53
CA ASN A 51 17.71 -32.50 9.23
C ASN A 51 17.30 -32.32 7.77
N GLU A 52 17.35 -33.39 7.00
CA GLU A 52 17.05 -33.42 5.56
C GLU A 52 15.62 -32.97 5.19
N GLU A 53 14.67 -33.10 6.10
CA GLU A 53 13.30 -32.61 5.86
C GLU A 53 13.28 -31.06 5.76
N TRP A 54 14.17 -30.37 6.49
CA TRP A 54 14.29 -28.91 6.33
C TRP A 54 14.97 -28.54 5.00
N LEU A 55 15.95 -29.31 4.55
CA LEU A 55 16.54 -29.12 3.21
C LEU A 55 15.50 -29.31 2.10
N LYS A 56 14.69 -30.37 2.22
CA LYS A 56 13.60 -30.66 1.29
C LYS A 56 12.58 -29.52 1.27
N ALA A 57 12.21 -29.01 2.44
CA ALA A 57 11.30 -27.88 2.57
C ALA A 57 11.91 -26.60 1.93
N THR A 58 13.13 -26.24 2.25
CA THR A 58 13.82 -25.09 1.69
C THR A 58 13.86 -25.16 0.17
N LYS A 59 14.29 -26.28 -0.41
CA LYS A 59 14.37 -26.46 -1.88
C LYS A 59 13.00 -26.37 -2.57
N PHE A 60 11.95 -26.87 -1.93
CA PHE A 60 10.60 -26.78 -2.47
C PHE A 60 10.08 -25.34 -2.49
N TRP A 61 10.11 -24.67 -1.32
CA TRP A 61 9.61 -23.32 -1.20
C TRP A 61 10.45 -22.31 -2.00
N MET A 62 11.76 -22.56 -2.12
CA MET A 62 12.65 -21.76 -2.97
C MET A 62 12.26 -21.78 -4.45
N LYS A 63 11.76 -22.91 -4.97
CA LYS A 63 11.25 -22.97 -6.36
C LYS A 63 10.02 -22.08 -6.54
N LEU A 64 9.10 -22.10 -5.60
CA LEU A 64 7.91 -21.25 -5.65
C LEU A 64 8.26 -19.78 -5.50
N PHE A 65 9.20 -19.47 -4.59
CA PHE A 65 9.77 -18.14 -4.42
C PHE A 65 10.37 -17.62 -5.73
N ALA A 66 11.21 -18.41 -6.39
CA ALA A 66 11.90 -17.98 -7.61
C ALA A 66 10.94 -17.67 -8.76
N ILE A 67 9.85 -18.45 -8.91
CA ILE A 67 8.83 -18.21 -9.93
C ILE A 67 8.13 -16.88 -9.67
N ASN A 68 7.67 -16.67 -8.43
CA ASN A 68 7.00 -15.45 -7.98
C ASN A 68 7.90 -14.22 -8.11
N PHE A 69 9.16 -14.34 -7.69
CA PHE A 69 10.15 -13.28 -7.72
C PHE A 69 10.43 -12.77 -9.14
N ALA A 70 10.62 -13.69 -10.09
CA ALA A 70 10.92 -13.31 -11.48
C ALA A 70 9.79 -12.48 -12.13
N ILE A 71 8.52 -12.80 -11.83
CA ILE A 71 7.38 -12.06 -12.35
C ILE A 71 7.18 -10.75 -11.58
N GLY A 72 7.46 -10.77 -10.27
CA GLY A 72 7.47 -9.56 -9.44
C GLY A 72 8.41 -8.49 -9.99
N ILE A 73 9.65 -8.85 -10.37
CA ILE A 73 10.60 -7.92 -11.00
C ILE A 73 10.05 -7.35 -12.31
N ALA A 74 9.52 -8.19 -13.19
CA ALA A 74 9.03 -7.74 -14.50
C ALA A 74 7.89 -6.72 -14.37
N THR A 75 6.95 -6.95 -13.44
CA THR A 75 5.82 -6.04 -13.20
C THR A 75 6.26 -4.76 -12.46
N GLY A 76 7.27 -4.84 -11.58
CA GLY A 76 7.82 -3.69 -10.86
C GLY A 76 8.51 -2.70 -11.80
N LEU A 77 9.35 -3.19 -12.70
CA LEU A 77 10.00 -2.34 -13.71
C LEU A 77 8.99 -1.56 -14.56
N ILE A 78 7.88 -2.22 -14.96
CA ILE A 78 6.83 -1.54 -15.73
C ILE A 78 6.14 -0.47 -14.91
N LEU A 79 5.93 -0.70 -13.60
CA LEU A 79 5.35 0.29 -12.70
C LEU A 79 6.24 1.53 -12.58
N GLU A 80 7.55 1.36 -12.46
CA GLU A 80 8.51 2.47 -12.40
C GLU A 80 8.52 3.30 -13.70
N PHE A 81 8.51 2.65 -14.85
CA PHE A 81 8.44 3.36 -16.14
C PHE A 81 7.20 4.24 -16.30
N GLN A 82 6.10 3.93 -15.63
CA GLN A 82 4.88 4.75 -15.69
C GLN A 82 5.07 6.13 -15.06
N PHE A 83 5.98 6.30 -14.10
CA PHE A 83 6.29 7.62 -13.52
C PHE A 83 6.88 8.58 -14.56
N GLY A 84 7.70 8.06 -15.48
CA GLY A 84 8.28 8.86 -16.58
C GLY A 84 7.34 9.03 -17.78
N SER A 85 6.42 8.10 -18.02
CA SER A 85 5.51 8.13 -19.18
C SER A 85 4.17 8.82 -18.89
N ASN A 86 3.35 8.24 -18.02
CA ASN A 86 1.98 8.70 -17.79
C ASN A 86 1.88 9.78 -16.70
N TRP A 87 2.91 9.88 -15.82
CA TRP A 87 2.90 10.70 -14.62
C TRP A 87 4.10 11.65 -14.57
N SER A 88 4.56 12.16 -15.72
CA SER A 88 5.76 13.01 -15.78
C SER A 88 5.61 14.34 -15.03
N ASN A 89 4.41 14.92 -14.97
CA ASN A 89 4.17 16.13 -14.18
C ASN A 89 4.33 15.86 -12.69
N TYR A 90 3.86 14.70 -12.22
CA TYR A 90 4.13 14.25 -10.85
C TYR A 90 5.63 14.08 -10.62
N SER A 91 6.33 13.34 -11.49
CA SER A 91 7.77 13.09 -11.37
C SER A 91 8.59 14.39 -11.35
N TRP A 92 8.16 15.39 -12.13
CA TRP A 92 8.75 16.72 -12.09
C TRP A 92 8.52 17.42 -10.76
N PHE A 93 7.28 17.41 -10.27
CA PHE A 93 6.86 18.12 -9.05
C PHE A 93 7.51 17.59 -7.78
N VAL A 94 7.73 16.28 -7.68
CA VAL A 94 8.33 15.65 -6.50
C VAL A 94 9.86 15.59 -6.54
N GLY A 95 10.46 15.76 -7.71
CA GLY A 95 11.91 15.91 -7.90
C GLY A 95 12.75 14.82 -7.28
N ASP A 96 13.73 15.22 -6.48
CA ASP A 96 14.69 14.36 -5.78
C ASP A 96 14.09 13.62 -4.59
N ILE A 97 12.99 14.11 -4.02
CA ILE A 97 12.30 13.47 -2.88
C ILE A 97 11.81 12.07 -3.25
N PHE A 98 11.37 11.88 -4.50
CA PHE A 98 10.97 10.58 -5.02
C PHE A 98 12.14 9.88 -5.73
N GLY A 99 12.96 10.63 -6.46
CA GLY A 99 14.08 10.11 -7.23
C GLY A 99 15.19 9.51 -6.39
N ALA A 100 15.52 10.11 -5.23
CA ALA A 100 16.59 9.58 -4.37
C ALA A 100 16.24 8.21 -3.74
N PRO A 101 15.07 7.98 -3.13
CA PRO A 101 14.66 6.65 -2.69
C PRO A 101 14.69 5.60 -3.79
N LEU A 102 14.17 5.89 -4.99
CA LEU A 102 14.18 4.96 -6.12
C LEU A 102 15.60 4.65 -6.61
N ALA A 103 16.48 5.66 -6.67
CA ALA A 103 17.87 5.44 -7.06
C ALA A 103 18.61 4.56 -6.04
N ILE A 104 18.39 4.77 -4.75
CA ILE A 104 18.97 3.95 -3.69
C ILE A 104 18.40 2.52 -3.75
N GLU A 105 17.11 2.36 -4.00
CA GLU A 105 16.49 1.05 -4.20
C GLU A 105 17.17 0.30 -5.36
N GLY A 106 17.25 0.91 -6.53
CA GLY A 106 17.86 0.29 -7.70
C GLY A 106 19.33 -0.08 -7.50
N LEU A 107 20.12 0.83 -6.93
CA LEU A 107 21.57 0.62 -6.76
C LEU A 107 21.90 -0.36 -5.63
N PHE A 108 21.25 -0.26 -4.49
CA PHE A 108 21.62 -1.06 -3.33
C PHE A 108 20.72 -2.28 -3.12
N ALA A 109 19.41 -2.10 -3.13
CA ALA A 109 18.48 -3.18 -2.82
C ALA A 109 18.39 -4.17 -3.98
N PHE A 110 18.11 -3.72 -5.20
CA PHE A 110 17.94 -4.58 -6.36
C PHE A 110 19.24 -5.34 -6.74
N PHE A 111 20.39 -4.67 -6.76
CA PHE A 111 21.66 -5.35 -7.06
C PHE A 111 22.06 -6.34 -5.97
N LEU A 112 21.85 -6.01 -4.70
CA LEU A 112 22.08 -6.93 -3.59
C LEU A 112 21.17 -8.15 -3.72
N GLU A 113 19.90 -7.93 -3.95
CA GLU A 113 18.90 -8.99 -4.09
C GLU A 113 19.19 -9.89 -5.29
N ALA A 114 19.42 -9.32 -6.48
CA ALA A 114 19.69 -10.07 -7.71
C ALA A 114 20.98 -10.90 -7.60
N THR A 115 22.03 -10.33 -7.02
CA THR A 115 23.33 -11.02 -6.84
C THR A 115 23.18 -12.23 -5.91
N PHE A 116 22.58 -12.03 -4.75
CA PHE A 116 22.43 -13.12 -3.77
C PHE A 116 21.33 -14.11 -4.16
N PHE A 117 20.31 -13.69 -4.93
CA PHE A 117 19.34 -14.60 -5.51
C PHE A 117 20.00 -15.63 -6.44
N ALA A 118 20.96 -15.20 -7.28
CA ALA A 118 21.67 -16.12 -8.14
C ALA A 118 22.47 -17.17 -7.32
N VAL A 119 23.11 -16.77 -6.24
CA VAL A 119 23.79 -17.68 -5.32
C VAL A 119 22.80 -18.61 -4.62
N MET A 120 21.72 -18.07 -4.07
CA MET A 120 20.66 -18.81 -3.38
C MET A 120 20.05 -19.89 -4.27
N PHE A 121 19.80 -19.60 -5.55
CA PHE A 121 19.12 -20.53 -6.45
C PHE A 121 20.09 -21.53 -7.12
N PHE A 122 21.27 -21.09 -7.56
CA PHE A 122 22.22 -21.88 -8.34
C PHE A 122 23.45 -22.36 -7.54
N GLY A 123 23.61 -21.93 -6.29
CA GLY A 123 24.81 -22.15 -5.46
C GLY A 123 24.86 -23.47 -4.69
N TRP A 124 23.79 -24.26 -4.63
CA TRP A 124 23.63 -25.42 -3.72
C TRP A 124 24.84 -26.33 -3.61
N ASN A 125 25.51 -26.67 -4.70
CA ASN A 125 26.68 -27.56 -4.70
C ASN A 125 27.96 -26.84 -5.12
N LYS A 126 27.93 -25.49 -5.19
CA LYS A 126 29.03 -24.68 -5.70
C LYS A 126 29.72 -23.84 -4.62
N VAL A 127 29.00 -23.57 -3.53
CA VAL A 127 29.50 -22.75 -2.42
C VAL A 127 29.33 -23.49 -1.08
N SER A 128 29.99 -23.01 -0.02
CA SER A 128 29.82 -23.59 1.30
C SER A 128 28.40 -23.40 1.83
N LYS A 129 27.94 -24.31 2.70
CA LYS A 129 26.60 -24.22 3.33
C LYS A 129 26.38 -22.89 4.08
N GLY A 130 27.43 -22.38 4.73
CA GLY A 130 27.36 -21.09 5.45
C GLY A 130 27.20 -19.93 4.49
N PHE A 131 27.94 -19.90 3.40
CA PHE A 131 27.83 -18.82 2.40
C PHE A 131 26.47 -18.86 1.68
N HIS A 132 25.96 -20.07 1.38
CA HIS A 132 24.62 -20.23 0.79
C HIS A 132 23.53 -19.69 1.74
N LEU A 133 23.60 -20.04 3.02
CA LEU A 133 22.70 -19.50 4.04
C LEU A 133 22.78 -17.97 4.13
N THR A 134 24.01 -17.41 4.12
CA THR A 134 24.20 -15.96 4.11
C THR A 134 23.54 -15.34 2.89
N ALA A 135 23.66 -15.96 1.70
CA ALA A 135 22.99 -15.47 0.49
C ALA A 135 21.47 -15.45 0.63
N THR A 136 20.88 -16.48 1.23
CA THR A 136 19.43 -16.54 1.48
C THR A 136 18.97 -15.43 2.44
N TRP A 137 19.74 -15.15 3.51
CA TRP A 137 19.47 -14.02 4.40
C TRP A 137 19.65 -12.67 3.71
N MET A 138 20.62 -12.53 2.79
CA MET A 138 20.83 -11.28 2.03
C MET A 138 19.68 -11.02 1.05
N VAL A 139 19.10 -12.05 0.43
CA VAL A 139 17.87 -11.89 -0.37
C VAL A 139 16.72 -11.37 0.48
N PHE A 140 16.50 -11.94 1.68
CA PHE A 140 15.49 -11.42 2.61
C PHE A 140 15.74 -9.96 2.99
N VAL A 141 16.97 -9.60 3.34
CA VAL A 141 17.32 -8.21 3.71
C VAL A 141 17.14 -7.28 2.52
N GLY A 142 17.60 -7.67 1.33
CA GLY A 142 17.47 -6.89 0.09
C GLY A 142 16.01 -6.59 -0.24
N SER A 143 15.15 -7.61 -0.25
CA SER A 143 13.71 -7.44 -0.52
C SER A 143 13.03 -6.48 0.48
N ASN A 144 13.40 -6.53 1.76
CA ASN A 144 12.82 -5.63 2.76
C ASN A 144 13.37 -4.20 2.66
N ILE A 145 14.64 -4.03 2.28
CA ILE A 145 15.21 -2.70 1.99
C ILE A 145 14.57 -2.09 0.75
N SER A 146 14.33 -2.87 -0.31
CA SER A 146 13.57 -2.43 -1.49
C SER A 146 12.18 -1.93 -1.09
N ALA A 147 11.45 -2.73 -0.31
CA ALA A 147 10.14 -2.33 0.20
C ALA A 147 10.20 -1.04 1.05
N LEU A 148 11.26 -0.83 1.84
CA LEU A 148 11.44 0.40 2.63
C LEU A 148 11.45 1.64 1.74
N TRP A 149 12.29 1.64 0.70
CA TRP A 149 12.46 2.83 -0.14
C TRP A 149 11.20 3.24 -0.88
N ILE A 150 10.51 2.28 -1.51
CA ILE A 150 9.27 2.60 -2.22
C ILE A 150 8.13 3.02 -1.25
N LEU A 151 8.08 2.45 -0.04
CA LEU A 151 7.09 2.81 0.97
C LEU A 151 7.36 4.16 1.62
N VAL A 152 8.62 4.57 1.76
CA VAL A 152 9.00 5.94 2.19
C VAL A 152 8.54 6.96 1.15
N ALA A 153 8.80 6.71 -0.14
CA ALA A 153 8.33 7.57 -1.22
C ALA A 153 6.79 7.66 -1.25
N ASN A 154 6.08 6.54 -1.10
CA ASN A 154 4.62 6.51 -1.03
C ASN A 154 4.08 7.23 0.23
N ALA A 155 4.75 7.08 1.37
CA ALA A 155 4.36 7.74 2.62
C ALA A 155 4.48 9.26 2.49
N TRP A 156 5.54 9.75 1.85
CA TRP A 156 5.70 11.18 1.59
C TRP A 156 4.55 11.74 0.75
N MET A 157 4.08 11.00 -0.26
CA MET A 157 2.91 11.41 -1.04
C MET A 157 1.64 11.56 -0.18
N GLN A 158 1.54 10.82 0.91
CA GLN A 158 0.39 10.84 1.83
C GLN A 158 0.51 11.92 2.91
N ASN A 159 1.72 12.24 3.33
CA ASN A 159 2.02 13.28 4.30
C ASN A 159 3.37 13.94 3.94
N PRO A 160 3.38 14.98 3.09
CA PRO A 160 4.61 15.64 2.63
C PRO A 160 5.33 16.35 3.78
N VAL A 161 6.54 15.91 4.09
CA VAL A 161 7.42 16.48 5.12
C VAL A 161 8.86 16.57 4.61
N GLY A 162 9.74 17.36 5.26
CA GLY A 162 11.16 17.42 4.94
C GLY A 162 11.46 17.99 3.55
N MET A 163 10.62 18.90 3.07
CA MET A 163 10.72 19.52 1.76
C MET A 163 10.67 21.04 1.81
N GLU A 164 11.21 21.66 0.77
CA GLU A 164 11.03 23.07 0.46
C GLU A 164 10.61 23.22 -0.99
N PHE A 165 9.61 24.11 -1.24
CA PHE A 165 9.15 24.37 -2.59
C PHE A 165 10.05 25.41 -3.27
N ASN A 166 10.64 25.04 -4.41
CA ASN A 166 11.41 25.96 -5.25
C ASN A 166 10.47 26.60 -6.30
N PRO A 167 10.17 27.91 -6.18
CA PRO A 167 9.24 28.58 -7.08
C PRO A 167 9.79 28.78 -8.49
N MET A 168 11.12 28.80 -8.68
CA MET A 168 11.74 28.93 -10.00
C MET A 168 11.52 27.70 -10.85
N THR A 169 11.74 26.53 -10.29
CA THR A 169 11.60 25.23 -10.95
C THR A 169 10.19 24.66 -10.86
N ALA A 170 9.35 25.19 -9.96
CA ALA A 170 8.04 24.66 -9.56
C ALA A 170 8.12 23.19 -9.09
N ARG A 171 9.16 22.88 -8.28
CA ARG A 171 9.44 21.56 -7.72
C ARG A 171 9.50 21.62 -6.22
N ASN A 172 9.11 20.52 -5.57
CA ASN A 172 9.49 20.28 -4.18
C ASN A 172 10.89 19.69 -4.16
N GLU A 173 11.76 20.24 -3.37
CA GLU A 173 13.15 19.81 -3.21
C GLU A 173 13.35 19.26 -1.81
N MET A 174 14.17 18.25 -1.67
CA MET A 174 14.45 17.62 -0.37
C MET A 174 15.28 18.59 0.50
N SER A 175 14.71 18.96 1.65
CA SER A 175 15.44 19.78 2.64
C SER A 175 15.96 18.95 3.82
N ASP A 176 15.27 17.85 4.17
CA ASP A 176 15.68 16.96 5.26
C ASP A 176 15.36 15.50 4.93
N PHE A 177 16.39 14.77 4.51
CA PHE A 177 16.29 13.34 4.19
C PHE A 177 15.84 12.48 5.38
N TRP A 178 16.33 12.79 6.59
CA TRP A 178 16.00 12.00 7.78
C TRP A 178 14.57 12.24 8.24
N ALA A 179 14.05 13.45 8.10
CA ALA A 179 12.65 13.75 8.37
C ALA A 179 11.71 12.99 7.41
N ILE A 180 12.12 12.77 6.16
CA ILE A 180 11.36 11.97 5.20
C ILE A 180 11.42 10.49 5.58
N LEU A 181 12.63 9.95 5.78
CA LEU A 181 12.86 8.53 6.02
C LEU A 181 12.21 8.05 7.33
N PHE A 182 12.35 8.82 8.42
CA PHE A 182 11.83 8.46 9.74
C PHE A 182 10.53 9.18 10.10
N SER A 183 9.80 9.70 9.12
CA SER A 183 8.47 10.26 9.39
C SER A 183 7.56 9.19 10.02
N PRO A 184 6.68 9.57 10.96
CA PRO A 184 5.73 8.61 11.55
C PRO A 184 4.91 7.87 10.49
N THR A 185 4.48 8.58 9.44
CA THR A 185 3.75 8.01 8.30
C THR A 185 4.58 6.97 7.55
N ALA A 186 5.87 7.24 7.28
CA ALA A 186 6.76 6.29 6.59
C ALA A 186 6.98 5.02 7.41
N MET A 187 7.26 5.16 8.70
CA MET A 187 7.47 4.03 9.60
C MET A 187 6.20 3.20 9.77
N SER A 188 5.07 3.84 10.02
CA SER A 188 3.77 3.16 10.14
C SER A 188 3.44 2.37 8.87
N LYS A 189 3.57 2.98 7.69
CA LYS A 189 3.32 2.31 6.41
C LYS A 189 4.28 1.16 6.14
N PHE A 190 5.57 1.35 6.37
CA PHE A 190 6.56 0.30 6.16
C PHE A 190 6.25 -0.93 7.02
N PHE A 191 6.14 -0.76 8.33
CA PHE A 191 5.89 -1.89 9.22
C PHE A 191 4.55 -2.55 8.97
N HIS A 192 3.48 -1.79 8.75
CA HIS A 192 2.16 -2.35 8.46
C HIS A 192 2.15 -3.16 7.15
N THR A 193 2.74 -2.64 6.09
CA THR A 193 2.80 -3.29 4.79
C THR A 193 3.65 -4.56 4.84
N VAL A 194 4.83 -4.52 5.47
CA VAL A 194 5.73 -5.67 5.57
C VAL A 194 5.13 -6.77 6.45
N THR A 195 4.57 -6.43 7.60
CA THR A 195 3.95 -7.43 8.48
C THR A 195 2.70 -8.05 7.87
N SER A 196 1.91 -7.29 7.10
CA SER A 196 0.79 -7.84 6.33
C SER A 196 1.24 -8.77 5.21
N ALA A 197 2.37 -8.47 4.55
CA ALA A 197 2.99 -9.35 3.56
C ALA A 197 3.47 -10.67 4.19
N TYR A 198 4.04 -10.61 5.39
CA TYR A 198 4.41 -11.80 6.16
C TYR A 198 3.19 -12.64 6.54
N THR A 199 2.10 -12.01 6.92
CA THR A 199 0.81 -12.67 7.19
C THR A 199 0.29 -13.41 5.95
N LEU A 200 0.32 -12.79 4.78
CA LEU A 200 -0.06 -13.41 3.52
C LEU A 200 0.82 -14.63 3.20
N SER A 201 2.13 -14.52 3.35
CA SER A 201 3.05 -15.62 3.10
C SER A 201 2.84 -16.80 4.05
N ALA A 202 2.50 -16.52 5.31
CA ALA A 202 2.12 -17.56 6.26
C ALA A 202 0.84 -18.29 5.83
N CYS A 203 -0.19 -17.55 5.38
CA CYS A 203 -1.42 -18.14 4.81
C CYS A 203 -1.12 -19.01 3.59
N PHE A 204 -0.25 -18.55 2.69
CA PHE A 204 0.16 -19.29 1.50
C PHE A 204 0.83 -20.62 1.86
N VAL A 205 1.82 -20.59 2.75
CA VAL A 205 2.54 -21.80 3.19
C VAL A 205 1.61 -22.77 3.91
N ILE A 206 0.72 -22.29 4.77
CA ILE A 206 -0.27 -23.13 5.46
C ILE A 206 -1.25 -23.76 4.44
N GLY A 207 -1.79 -22.97 3.52
CA GLY A 207 -2.76 -23.46 2.54
C GLY A 207 -2.19 -24.54 1.63
N VAL A 208 -1.00 -24.31 1.05
CA VAL A 208 -0.31 -25.30 0.20
C VAL A 208 0.07 -26.54 1.00
N SER A 209 0.58 -26.39 2.21
CA SER A 209 0.95 -27.52 3.07
C SER A 209 -0.28 -28.33 3.50
N THR A 210 -1.40 -27.66 3.76
CA THR A 210 -2.67 -28.30 4.09
C THR A 210 -3.21 -29.13 2.92
N TRP A 211 -3.00 -28.65 1.68
CA TRP A 211 -3.36 -29.44 0.48
C TRP A 211 -2.61 -30.77 0.43
N TYR A 212 -1.31 -30.81 0.81
CA TYR A 212 -0.56 -32.07 0.90
C TYR A 212 -1.13 -33.01 1.94
N ILE A 213 -1.56 -32.52 3.11
CA ILE A 213 -2.21 -33.33 4.13
C ILE A 213 -3.52 -33.92 3.61
N LEU A 214 -4.36 -33.13 2.94
CA LEU A 214 -5.60 -33.63 2.30
C LEU A 214 -5.34 -34.72 1.26
N LYS A 215 -4.26 -34.59 0.50
CA LYS A 215 -3.86 -35.60 -0.49
C LYS A 215 -3.09 -36.77 0.11
N LYS A 216 -2.90 -36.80 1.43
CA LYS A 216 -2.13 -37.83 2.18
C LYS A 216 -0.70 -38.00 1.64
N ARG A 217 -0.06 -36.90 1.25
CA ARG A 217 1.29 -36.86 0.65
C ARG A 217 2.22 -36.00 1.51
N ASN A 218 3.47 -36.41 1.64
CA ASN A 218 4.53 -35.64 2.31
C ASN A 218 4.13 -35.06 3.68
N TYR A 219 3.50 -35.85 4.55
CA TYR A 219 2.90 -35.41 5.81
C TYR A 219 3.88 -34.66 6.72
N GLU A 220 5.08 -35.21 6.97
CA GLU A 220 6.06 -34.53 7.88
C GLU A 220 6.58 -33.21 7.31
N PHE A 221 6.81 -33.13 6.00
CA PHE A 221 7.12 -31.87 5.32
C PHE A 221 5.99 -30.85 5.53
N ALA A 222 4.77 -31.24 5.24
CA ALA A 222 3.60 -30.36 5.37
C ALA A 222 3.41 -29.91 6.81
N ARG A 223 3.50 -30.83 7.77
CA ARG A 223 3.36 -30.54 9.20
C ARG A 223 4.42 -29.57 9.70
N LYS A 224 5.70 -29.76 9.34
CA LYS A 224 6.80 -28.85 9.71
C LYS A 224 6.61 -27.46 9.11
N SER A 225 6.22 -27.38 7.83
CA SER A 225 5.93 -26.11 7.16
C SER A 225 4.76 -25.39 7.83
N ILE A 226 3.65 -26.08 8.18
CA ILE A 226 2.52 -25.51 8.90
C ILE A 226 2.96 -24.99 10.29
N LEU A 227 3.71 -25.78 11.04
CA LEU A 227 4.16 -25.35 12.39
C LEU A 227 4.97 -24.06 12.32
N LEU A 228 5.96 -24.01 11.41
CA LEU A 228 6.79 -22.81 11.24
C LEU A 228 5.96 -21.61 10.78
N ALA A 229 5.17 -21.80 9.72
CA ALA A 229 4.33 -20.75 9.16
C ALA A 229 3.26 -20.26 10.13
N SER A 230 2.70 -21.14 10.98
CA SER A 230 1.69 -20.73 11.97
C SER A 230 2.31 -19.85 13.07
N VAL A 231 3.49 -20.20 13.58
CA VAL A 231 4.20 -19.37 14.56
C VAL A 231 4.56 -18.02 13.94
N PHE A 232 5.15 -18.03 12.76
CA PHE A 232 5.46 -16.82 12.01
C PHE A 232 4.21 -15.96 11.76
N GLY A 233 3.09 -16.61 11.35
CA GLY A 233 1.81 -15.96 11.08
C GLY A 233 1.20 -15.30 12.32
N VAL A 234 1.28 -15.94 13.51
CA VAL A 234 0.80 -15.34 14.78
C VAL A 234 1.57 -14.06 15.08
N PHE A 235 2.91 -14.08 15.00
CA PHE A 235 3.70 -12.87 15.25
C PHE A 235 3.44 -11.81 14.20
N SER A 236 3.34 -12.19 12.93
CA SER A 236 3.08 -11.26 11.84
C SER A 236 1.72 -10.59 11.96
N ILE A 237 0.65 -11.34 12.23
CA ILE A 237 -0.70 -10.75 12.34
C ILE A 237 -0.84 -9.86 13.59
N LEU A 238 -0.24 -10.22 14.72
CA LEU A 238 -0.23 -9.35 15.90
C LEU A 238 0.54 -8.06 15.63
N ALA A 239 1.67 -8.12 14.93
CA ALA A 239 2.40 -6.94 14.49
C ALA A 239 1.59 -6.12 13.48
N THR A 240 0.85 -6.76 12.56
CA THR A 240 -0.04 -6.09 11.62
C THR A 240 -1.18 -5.35 12.33
N ILE A 241 -1.77 -5.94 13.36
CA ILE A 241 -2.81 -5.29 14.18
C ILE A 241 -2.22 -4.07 14.90
N TYR A 242 -1.08 -4.23 15.55
CA TYR A 242 -0.40 -3.13 16.27
C TYR A 242 -0.02 -1.97 15.34
N THR A 243 0.58 -2.27 14.20
CA THR A 243 0.97 -1.24 13.21
C THR A 243 -0.24 -0.66 12.49
N GLY A 244 -1.34 -1.41 12.38
CA GLY A 244 -2.63 -0.94 11.88
C GLY A 244 -3.26 0.11 12.79
N ASP A 245 -3.18 -0.07 14.12
CA ASP A 245 -3.59 0.93 15.11
C ASP A 245 -2.76 2.21 14.97
N SER A 246 -1.44 2.10 14.89
CA SER A 246 -0.55 3.25 14.63
C SER A 246 -0.89 3.97 13.32
N SER A 247 -1.24 3.22 12.28
CA SER A 247 -1.65 3.77 10.98
C SER A 247 -3.00 4.50 11.06
N ALA A 248 -3.95 3.99 11.86
CA ALA A 248 -5.23 4.66 12.09
C ALA A 248 -5.05 6.01 12.78
N GLN A 249 -4.17 6.09 13.79
CA GLN A 249 -3.83 7.34 14.47
C GLN A 249 -3.17 8.36 13.52
N ASP A 250 -2.23 7.90 12.67
CA ASP A 250 -1.58 8.76 11.68
C ASP A 250 -2.59 9.31 10.67
N VAL A 251 -3.48 8.45 10.13
CA VAL A 251 -4.54 8.86 9.20
C VAL A 251 -5.52 9.84 9.84
N THR A 252 -5.86 9.64 11.11
CA THR A 252 -6.75 10.54 11.85
C THR A 252 -6.20 11.97 11.89
N ARG A 253 -4.89 12.14 12.06
CA ARG A 253 -4.22 13.43 12.15
C ARG A 253 -3.89 14.05 10.78
N THR A 254 -3.47 13.22 9.84
CA THR A 254 -2.90 13.69 8.56
C THR A 254 -3.91 13.68 7.40
N GLN A 255 -4.88 12.79 7.43
CA GLN A 255 -5.83 12.55 6.34
C GLN A 255 -7.29 12.36 6.85
N PRO A 256 -7.88 13.34 7.56
CA PRO A 256 -9.19 13.19 8.19
C PRO A 256 -10.31 12.87 7.19
N MET A 257 -10.26 13.39 5.96
CA MET A 257 -11.24 13.07 4.90
C MET A 257 -11.18 11.57 4.51
N LYS A 258 -9.98 10.97 4.49
CA LYS A 258 -9.82 9.52 4.27
C LYS A 258 -10.47 8.73 5.41
N LEU A 259 -10.24 9.14 6.66
CA LEU A 259 -10.86 8.48 7.82
C LEU A 259 -12.39 8.57 7.77
N ALA A 260 -12.92 9.76 7.53
CA ALA A 260 -14.37 9.97 7.41
C ALA A 260 -14.99 9.11 6.29
N ALA A 261 -14.30 8.98 5.14
CA ALA A 261 -14.73 8.13 4.05
C ALA A 261 -14.64 6.63 4.38
N MET A 262 -13.56 6.20 5.07
CA MET A 262 -13.42 4.82 5.53
C MET A 262 -14.57 4.41 6.45
N GLU A 263 -15.04 5.34 7.28
CA GLU A 263 -16.07 5.07 8.27
C GLU A 263 -17.50 5.41 7.80
N GLY A 264 -17.63 6.06 6.65
CA GLY A 264 -18.92 6.57 6.15
C GLY A 264 -19.51 7.60 7.10
N LEU A 265 -18.63 8.40 7.73
CA LEU A 265 -18.98 9.38 8.77
C LEU A 265 -19.28 10.73 8.11
N ASN A 266 -20.57 11.10 8.02
CA ASN A 266 -20.98 12.37 7.44
C ASN A 266 -20.79 13.52 8.44
N ASP A 267 -21.20 13.34 9.70
CA ASP A 267 -21.14 14.34 10.76
C ASP A 267 -20.28 13.85 11.92
N GLY A 268 -19.34 14.67 12.34
CA GLY A 268 -18.43 14.34 13.44
C GLY A 268 -19.03 14.63 14.81
N HIS A 269 -18.55 13.90 15.80
CA HIS A 269 -18.92 14.10 17.20
C HIS A 269 -17.86 13.51 18.15
N GLU A 270 -18.04 13.74 19.43
CA GLU A 270 -17.23 13.10 20.45
C GLU A 270 -17.68 11.65 20.69
N GLY A 271 -16.73 10.75 20.89
CA GLY A 271 -17.05 9.35 21.19
C GLY A 271 -17.66 8.59 20.01
N VAL A 272 -17.14 8.79 18.81
CA VAL A 272 -17.64 8.14 17.58
C VAL A 272 -17.49 6.63 17.66
N ALA A 273 -18.54 5.92 17.27
CA ALA A 273 -18.55 4.47 17.19
C ALA A 273 -17.79 3.97 15.93
N LEU A 274 -17.12 2.84 16.03
CA LEU A 274 -16.56 2.13 14.87
C LEU A 274 -17.63 1.26 14.24
N THR A 275 -17.97 1.49 12.98
CA THR A 275 -18.89 0.64 12.22
C THR A 275 -18.20 -0.64 11.79
N VAL A 276 -18.59 -1.79 12.33
CA VAL A 276 -18.04 -3.11 11.96
C VAL A 276 -18.69 -3.62 10.67
N ILE A 277 -20.01 -3.53 10.57
CA ILE A 277 -20.80 -3.89 9.38
C ILE A 277 -21.82 -2.79 9.15
N GLY A 278 -22.05 -2.39 7.92
CA GLY A 278 -23.07 -1.41 7.54
C GLY A 278 -23.31 -1.45 6.03
N LEU A 279 -24.48 -0.98 5.63
CA LEU A 279 -24.84 -0.79 4.23
C LEU A 279 -24.83 0.70 3.89
N LEU A 280 -24.13 1.07 2.83
CA LEU A 280 -24.15 2.42 2.30
C LEU A 280 -25.31 2.57 1.31
N THR A 281 -26.09 3.63 1.47
CA THR A 281 -27.23 3.96 0.62
C THR A 281 -27.14 5.40 0.14
N ASP A 282 -27.74 5.69 -1.02
CA ASP A 282 -27.99 7.06 -1.45
C ASP A 282 -29.05 7.69 -0.55
N SER A 283 -28.98 9.01 -0.36
CA SER A 283 -29.96 9.77 0.40
C SER A 283 -30.14 11.14 -0.23
N ASP A 284 -31.41 11.53 -0.44
CA ASP A 284 -31.76 12.84 -1.00
C ASP A 284 -31.50 13.99 -0.01
N THR A 285 -31.20 13.66 1.25
CA THR A 285 -30.87 14.65 2.30
C THR A 285 -29.41 15.08 2.27
N LEU A 286 -28.55 14.35 1.53
CA LEU A 286 -27.13 14.66 1.43
C LEU A 286 -26.85 15.65 0.31
N PRO A 287 -25.89 16.58 0.51
CA PRO A 287 -25.62 17.67 -0.43
C PRO A 287 -25.03 17.20 -1.77
N THR A 288 -24.54 15.98 -1.86
CA THR A 288 -23.95 15.41 -3.07
C THR A 288 -24.09 13.90 -3.11
N THR A 289 -24.19 13.35 -4.33
CA THR A 289 -24.21 11.88 -4.57
C THR A 289 -22.89 11.18 -4.20
N ARG A 290 -21.82 11.93 -3.99
CA ARG A 290 -20.53 11.39 -3.49
C ARG A 290 -20.64 10.94 -2.02
N MET A 291 -21.48 11.59 -1.23
CA MET A 291 -21.76 11.21 0.15
C MET A 291 -22.74 10.03 0.21
N LYS A 292 -22.68 9.24 1.25
CA LYS A 292 -23.55 8.07 1.46
C LYS A 292 -24.03 8.03 2.90
N GLU A 293 -25.25 7.56 3.09
CA GLU A 293 -25.81 7.28 4.41
C GLU A 293 -25.53 5.84 4.81
N THR A 294 -25.06 5.64 6.05
CA THR A 294 -24.83 4.29 6.59
C THR A 294 -26.09 3.78 7.26
N ARG A 295 -26.67 2.71 6.73
CA ARG A 295 -27.87 2.05 7.28
C ARG A 295 -27.55 0.65 7.78
N TYR A 296 -28.42 0.13 8.67
CA TYR A 296 -28.28 -1.22 9.24
C TYR A 296 -26.89 -1.49 9.82
N ALA A 297 -26.34 -0.49 10.52
CA ALA A 297 -25.00 -0.57 11.06
C ALA A 297 -24.94 -1.39 12.36
N ILE A 298 -23.97 -2.30 12.42
CA ILE A 298 -23.49 -2.87 13.69
C ILE A 298 -22.21 -2.13 14.02
N ALA A 299 -22.21 -1.39 15.12
CA ALA A 299 -21.10 -0.55 15.50
C ALA A 299 -20.70 -0.78 16.97
N VAL A 300 -19.41 -0.60 17.25
CA VAL A 300 -18.86 -0.63 18.62
C VAL A 300 -18.75 0.80 19.13
N PRO A 301 -19.51 1.17 20.19
CA PRO A 301 -19.53 2.54 20.70
C PRO A 301 -18.14 3.03 21.10
N LYS A 302 -17.84 4.29 20.77
CA LYS A 302 -16.58 5.00 21.13
C LYS A 302 -15.27 4.41 20.59
N LEU A 303 -15.33 3.29 19.85
CA LEU A 303 -14.11 2.60 19.43
C LEU A 303 -13.34 3.37 18.35
N LEU A 304 -14.01 4.11 17.46
CA LEU A 304 -13.31 4.92 16.45
C LEU A 304 -12.53 6.07 17.11
N SER A 305 -13.14 6.77 18.08
CA SER A 305 -12.44 7.80 18.86
C SER A 305 -11.23 7.24 19.59
N PHE A 306 -11.35 6.04 20.18
CA PHE A 306 -10.24 5.37 20.84
C PHE A 306 -9.12 5.00 19.85
N LEU A 307 -9.43 4.44 18.69
CA LEU A 307 -8.43 4.08 17.68
C LEU A 307 -7.72 5.32 17.11
N GLY A 308 -8.43 6.45 16.98
CA GLY A 308 -7.85 7.67 16.44
C GLY A 308 -6.90 8.40 17.40
N TYR A 309 -7.26 8.43 18.70
CA TYR A 309 -6.55 9.26 19.68
C TYR A 309 -6.23 8.55 21.01
N HIS A 310 -6.48 7.25 21.13
CA HIS A 310 -6.43 6.49 22.40
C HIS A 310 -7.28 7.16 23.52
N ASN A 311 -8.35 7.84 23.11
CA ASN A 311 -9.30 8.50 24.00
C ASN A 311 -10.73 8.23 23.55
N PHE A 312 -11.56 7.63 24.43
CA PHE A 312 -12.94 7.25 24.13
C PHE A 312 -13.89 8.43 23.88
N ASN A 313 -13.51 9.63 24.25
CA ASN A 313 -14.32 10.83 24.08
C ASN A 313 -13.67 11.84 23.09
N ALA A 314 -12.66 11.42 22.33
CA ALA A 314 -12.05 12.28 21.32
C ALA A 314 -13.06 12.61 20.21
N TYR A 315 -13.06 13.86 19.78
CA TYR A 315 -13.81 14.31 18.61
C TYR A 315 -13.15 13.79 17.33
N ILE A 316 -13.97 13.20 16.46
CA ILE A 316 -13.56 12.78 15.11
C ILE A 316 -14.43 13.57 14.12
N PRO A 317 -13.82 14.35 13.20
CA PRO A 317 -14.57 15.11 12.20
C PRO A 317 -15.20 14.20 11.14
N GLY A 318 -16.44 14.51 10.76
CA GLY A 318 -17.12 13.92 9.63
C GLY A 318 -16.84 14.69 8.34
N ILE A 319 -17.41 14.23 7.23
CA ILE A 319 -17.24 14.84 5.91
C ILE A 319 -17.75 16.27 5.91
N ASN A 320 -18.93 16.54 6.49
CA ASN A 320 -19.53 17.86 6.58
C ASN A 320 -18.66 18.85 7.37
N ASP A 321 -18.06 18.39 8.48
CA ASP A 321 -17.17 19.22 9.29
C ASP A 321 -15.92 19.61 8.49
N ILE A 322 -15.33 18.66 7.78
CA ILE A 322 -14.14 18.91 6.98
C ILE A 322 -14.45 19.88 5.81
N LEU A 323 -15.63 19.75 5.19
CA LEU A 323 -16.07 20.67 4.14
C LEU A 323 -16.26 22.09 4.66
N ASN A 324 -16.83 22.26 5.85
CA ASN A 324 -17.21 23.55 6.41
C ASN A 324 -16.13 24.19 7.30
N GLY A 325 -15.09 23.46 7.64
CA GLY A 325 -14.06 23.84 8.62
C GLY A 325 -14.39 23.33 10.02
N TYR A 326 -13.36 22.93 10.76
CA TYR A 326 -13.50 22.33 12.10
C TYR A 326 -12.27 22.59 12.96
N THR A 327 -12.43 22.36 14.27
CA THR A 327 -11.29 22.31 15.20
C THR A 327 -11.07 20.86 15.63
N SER A 328 -9.84 20.36 15.44
CA SER A 328 -9.49 19.01 15.82
C SER A 328 -9.47 18.80 17.34
N PHE A 329 -9.49 17.54 17.78
CA PHE A 329 -9.35 17.20 19.20
C PHE A 329 -8.09 17.76 19.86
N GLU A 330 -7.02 17.93 19.09
CA GLU A 330 -5.74 18.53 19.54
C GLU A 330 -5.75 20.07 19.51
N GLY A 331 -6.88 20.71 19.22
CA GLY A 331 -7.07 22.15 19.25
C GLY A 331 -6.63 22.89 17.98
N LYS A 332 -6.23 22.18 16.91
CA LYS A 332 -5.86 22.80 15.65
C LYS A 332 -7.11 23.09 14.81
N THR A 333 -7.29 24.35 14.40
CA THR A 333 -8.39 24.76 13.53
C THR A 333 -8.01 24.62 12.07
N TYR A 334 -8.91 24.02 11.29
CA TYR A 334 -8.80 23.83 9.85
C TYR A 334 -9.89 24.65 9.15
N PRO A 335 -9.53 25.48 8.14
CA PRO A 335 -10.52 26.26 7.39
C PRO A 335 -11.37 25.33 6.52
N SER A 336 -12.51 25.88 6.03
CA SER A 336 -13.36 25.18 5.07
C SER A 336 -12.62 24.84 3.78
N ILE A 337 -13.09 23.82 3.05
CA ILE A 337 -12.52 23.48 1.74
C ILE A 337 -12.63 24.65 0.76
N GLU A 338 -13.72 25.43 0.79
CA GLU A 338 -13.84 26.64 -0.03
C GLU A 338 -12.74 27.67 0.25
N GLN A 339 -12.45 27.92 1.55
CA GLN A 339 -11.35 28.81 1.92
C GLN A 339 -10.01 28.28 1.45
N ARG A 340 -9.78 26.98 1.58
CA ARG A 340 -8.55 26.32 1.08
C ARG A 340 -8.43 26.40 -0.43
N MET A 341 -9.54 26.31 -1.16
CA MET A 341 -9.57 26.51 -2.63
C MET A 341 -9.21 27.96 -2.99
N ALA A 342 -9.71 28.95 -2.25
CA ALA A 342 -9.34 30.35 -2.44
C ALA A 342 -7.85 30.59 -2.16
N ASN A 343 -7.32 30.07 -1.05
CA ASN A 343 -5.90 30.13 -0.71
C ASN A 343 -5.04 29.48 -1.81
N GLY A 344 -5.43 28.30 -2.30
CA GLY A 344 -4.72 27.60 -3.38
C GLY A 344 -4.68 28.39 -4.68
N ARG A 345 -5.80 29.03 -5.07
CA ARG A 345 -5.84 29.92 -6.25
C ARG A 345 -4.94 31.12 -6.08
N THR A 346 -4.90 31.70 -4.88
CA THR A 346 -3.98 32.78 -4.52
C THR A 346 -2.53 32.34 -4.64
N ALA A 347 -2.19 31.16 -4.15
CA ALA A 347 -0.83 30.59 -4.28
C ALA A 347 -0.41 30.36 -5.73
N ILE A 348 -1.32 29.84 -6.57
CA ILE A 348 -1.05 29.61 -8.00
C ILE A 348 -0.83 30.94 -8.73
N ALA A 349 -1.66 31.96 -8.45
CA ALA A 349 -1.48 33.31 -9.01
C ALA A 349 -0.14 33.92 -8.57
N ALA A 350 0.14 33.86 -7.28
CA ALA A 350 1.41 34.37 -6.72
C ALA A 350 2.65 33.70 -7.33
N LEU A 351 2.61 32.39 -7.62
CA LEU A 351 3.69 31.70 -8.31
C LEU A 351 3.92 32.24 -9.73
N LYS A 352 2.85 32.50 -10.47
CA LYS A 352 2.92 33.07 -11.80
C LYS A 352 3.52 34.49 -11.77
N ASP A 353 3.00 35.33 -10.86
CA ASP A 353 3.43 36.72 -10.73
C ASP A 353 4.87 36.84 -10.21
N TYR A 354 5.28 35.96 -9.31
CA TYR A 354 6.67 35.81 -8.89
C TYR A 354 7.61 35.56 -10.07
N LYS A 355 7.30 34.58 -10.93
CA LYS A 355 8.12 34.26 -12.11
C LYS A 355 8.18 35.41 -13.09
N GLN A 356 7.12 36.17 -13.24
CA GLN A 356 7.10 37.37 -14.06
C GLN A 356 7.98 38.47 -13.48
N ALA A 357 7.85 38.76 -12.16
CA ALA A 357 8.66 39.78 -11.48
C ALA A 357 10.15 39.46 -11.54
N VAL A 358 10.54 38.19 -11.40
CA VAL A 358 11.93 37.74 -11.56
C VAL A 358 12.41 37.97 -12.99
N THR A 359 11.60 37.67 -14.00
CA THR A 359 11.95 37.91 -15.41
C THR A 359 12.12 39.40 -15.71
N GLU A 360 11.32 40.25 -15.07
CA GLU A 360 11.38 41.72 -15.17
C GLU A 360 12.49 42.33 -14.28
N LYS A 361 13.22 41.53 -13.52
CA LYS A 361 14.27 41.91 -12.58
C LYS A 361 13.77 42.87 -11.49
N ASN A 362 12.52 42.70 -11.06
CA ASN A 362 11.92 43.48 -9.96
C ASN A 362 11.95 42.69 -8.65
N ASP A 363 13.08 42.77 -7.94
CA ASP A 363 13.32 41.99 -6.73
C ASP A 363 12.32 42.28 -5.59
N THR A 364 11.84 43.53 -5.49
CA THR A 364 10.84 43.90 -4.48
C THR A 364 9.51 43.24 -4.71
N LEU A 365 9.04 43.27 -5.94
CA LEU A 365 7.77 42.64 -6.33
C LEU A 365 7.88 41.10 -6.24
N ALA A 366 9.01 40.53 -6.67
CA ALA A 366 9.30 39.14 -6.54
C ALA A 366 9.25 38.67 -5.06
N ALA A 367 9.86 39.41 -4.14
CA ALA A 367 9.82 39.07 -2.72
C ALA A 367 8.40 39.12 -2.14
N GLN A 368 7.57 40.07 -2.53
CA GLN A 368 6.17 40.19 -2.12
C GLN A 368 5.37 38.95 -2.58
N HIS A 369 5.45 38.60 -3.86
CA HIS A 369 4.74 37.43 -4.39
C HIS A 369 5.24 36.10 -3.80
N LEU A 370 6.54 36.02 -3.50
CA LEU A 370 7.10 34.84 -2.82
C LEU A 370 6.54 34.67 -1.40
N GLN A 371 6.34 35.76 -0.69
CA GLN A 371 5.74 35.73 0.64
C GLN A 371 4.28 35.22 0.55
N VAL A 372 3.46 35.80 -0.35
CA VAL A 372 2.09 35.36 -0.56
C VAL A 372 2.02 33.88 -0.94
N LEU A 373 2.93 33.43 -1.81
CA LEU A 373 3.02 32.02 -2.17
C LEU A 373 3.30 31.13 -0.95
N ARG A 374 4.29 31.47 -0.13
CA ARG A 374 4.67 30.69 1.05
C ARG A 374 3.54 30.57 2.08
N GLU A 375 2.82 31.67 2.31
CA GLU A 375 1.69 31.71 3.25
C GLU A 375 0.53 30.78 2.82
N ASN A 376 0.34 30.61 1.51
CA ASN A 376 -0.77 29.85 0.96
C ASN A 376 -0.37 28.49 0.34
N TYR A 377 0.92 28.12 0.39
CA TYR A 377 1.43 26.92 -0.27
C TYR A 377 0.83 25.62 0.27
N ALA A 378 0.51 25.56 1.55
CA ALA A 378 -0.11 24.37 2.17
C ALA A 378 -1.45 23.97 1.52
N ASP A 379 -2.13 24.93 0.88
CA ASP A 379 -3.40 24.73 0.18
C ASP A 379 -3.26 24.73 -1.36
N PHE A 380 -2.02 24.71 -1.89
CA PHE A 380 -1.73 24.88 -3.31
C PHE A 380 -2.56 23.95 -4.21
N GLY A 381 -2.68 22.67 -3.86
CA GLY A 381 -3.43 21.69 -4.63
C GLY A 381 -4.94 21.96 -4.68
N TYR A 382 -5.51 22.57 -3.64
CA TYR A 382 -6.94 22.88 -3.59
C TYR A 382 -7.34 23.92 -4.65
N GLY A 383 -6.41 24.76 -5.10
CA GLY A 383 -6.65 25.73 -6.16
C GLY A 383 -7.04 25.10 -7.52
N TYR A 384 -6.77 23.82 -7.72
CA TYR A 384 -7.14 23.08 -8.92
C TYR A 384 -8.47 22.34 -8.83
N LEU A 385 -9.15 22.36 -7.68
CA LEU A 385 -10.46 21.76 -7.52
C LEU A 385 -11.55 22.68 -8.10
N GLU A 386 -12.57 22.08 -8.71
CA GLU A 386 -13.71 22.82 -9.25
C GLU A 386 -14.79 23.04 -8.19
N SER A 387 -14.97 22.02 -7.30
CA SER A 387 -15.95 22.03 -6.24
C SER A 387 -15.34 21.52 -4.93
N PRO A 388 -15.81 22.00 -3.75
CA PRO A 388 -15.42 21.44 -2.45
C PRO A 388 -15.65 19.93 -2.35
N TYR A 389 -16.67 19.43 -3.01
CA TYR A 389 -17.03 18.01 -3.03
C TYR A 389 -16.02 17.14 -3.79
N ASP A 390 -15.16 17.73 -4.62
CA ASP A 390 -14.09 16.98 -5.31
C ASP A 390 -13.05 16.43 -4.35
N ALA A 391 -12.94 17.00 -3.15
CA ALA A 391 -12.07 16.50 -2.08
C ALA A 391 -12.57 15.20 -1.46
N ILE A 392 -13.79 14.75 -1.73
CA ILE A 392 -14.38 13.53 -1.19
C ILE A 392 -13.94 12.32 -2.03
N PRO A 393 -13.25 11.32 -1.43
CA PRO A 393 -12.89 10.09 -2.13
C PRO A 393 -14.12 9.19 -2.38
N PRO A 394 -14.01 8.14 -3.24
CA PRO A 394 -15.09 7.18 -3.48
C PRO A 394 -15.44 6.36 -2.22
N ILE A 395 -16.37 6.86 -1.40
CA ILE A 395 -16.73 6.31 -0.08
C ILE A 395 -17.05 4.80 -0.15
N PRO A 396 -17.93 4.28 -1.05
CA PRO A 396 -18.28 2.87 -1.01
C PRO A 396 -17.07 1.95 -1.18
N LEU A 397 -16.16 2.29 -2.07
CA LEU A 397 -14.97 1.48 -2.33
C LEU A 397 -14.02 1.45 -1.12
N VAL A 398 -13.80 2.59 -0.49
CA VAL A 398 -12.93 2.70 0.70
C VAL A 398 -13.57 2.04 1.91
N PHE A 399 -14.86 2.28 2.15
CA PHE A 399 -15.63 1.75 3.27
C PHE A 399 -15.67 0.21 3.28
N TYR A 400 -16.06 -0.40 2.17
CA TYR A 400 -16.15 -1.87 2.10
C TYR A 400 -14.77 -2.53 2.09
N SER A 401 -13.79 -1.95 1.42
CA SER A 401 -12.42 -2.49 1.40
C SER A 401 -11.79 -2.50 2.80
N PHE A 402 -12.00 -1.46 3.61
CA PHE A 402 -11.51 -1.42 4.98
C PHE A 402 -12.10 -2.56 5.82
N ARG A 403 -13.41 -2.79 5.75
CA ARG A 403 -14.08 -3.84 6.51
C ARG A 403 -13.69 -5.25 6.08
N ILE A 404 -13.54 -5.47 4.78
CA ILE A 404 -13.04 -6.75 4.25
C ILE A 404 -11.63 -7.02 4.76
N MET A 405 -10.73 -6.03 4.69
CA MET A 405 -9.35 -6.14 5.16
C MET A 405 -9.30 -6.52 6.65
N VAL A 406 -9.99 -5.77 7.51
CA VAL A 406 -9.99 -6.00 8.95
C VAL A 406 -10.66 -7.33 9.31
N GLY A 407 -11.81 -7.63 8.71
CA GLY A 407 -12.54 -8.89 8.95
C GLY A 407 -11.73 -10.13 8.56
N LEU A 408 -11.04 -10.08 7.43
CA LEU A 408 -10.13 -11.16 7.02
C LEU A 408 -8.91 -11.26 7.93
N GLY A 409 -8.37 -10.13 8.40
CA GLY A 409 -7.30 -10.13 9.39
C GLY A 409 -7.67 -10.89 10.66
N MET A 410 -8.87 -10.70 11.18
CA MET A 410 -9.38 -11.45 12.33
C MET A 410 -9.53 -12.96 12.04
N LEU A 411 -9.96 -13.32 10.82
CA LEU A 411 -10.01 -14.72 10.38
C LEU A 411 -8.60 -15.35 10.39
N PHE A 412 -7.58 -14.63 9.96
CA PHE A 412 -6.21 -15.15 9.93
C PHE A 412 -5.61 -15.38 11.31
N VAL A 413 -5.99 -14.59 12.33
CA VAL A 413 -5.64 -14.90 13.74
C VAL A 413 -6.12 -16.30 14.10
N LEU A 414 -7.37 -16.61 13.84
CA LEU A 414 -7.95 -17.92 14.10
C LEU A 414 -7.27 -19.03 13.28
N LEU A 415 -7.02 -18.78 11.99
CA LEU A 415 -6.31 -19.71 11.12
C LEU A 415 -4.94 -20.12 11.71
N PHE A 416 -4.13 -19.16 12.14
CA PHE A 416 -2.77 -19.42 12.63
C PHE A 416 -2.79 -20.19 13.95
N VAL A 417 -3.64 -19.77 14.89
CA VAL A 417 -3.78 -20.44 16.20
C VAL A 417 -4.24 -21.89 16.03
N PHE A 418 -5.29 -22.13 15.23
CA PHE A 418 -5.81 -23.47 15.01
C PHE A 418 -4.83 -24.33 14.19
N SER A 419 -4.17 -23.75 13.16
CA SER A 419 -3.16 -24.48 12.37
C SER A 419 -2.00 -24.95 13.25
N TRP A 420 -1.49 -24.08 14.12
CA TRP A 420 -0.44 -24.44 15.09
C TRP A 420 -0.89 -25.56 16.02
N TRP A 421 -2.08 -25.39 16.61
CA TRP A 421 -2.62 -26.34 17.57
C TRP A 421 -2.78 -27.75 16.98
N TYR A 422 -3.39 -27.85 15.81
CA TYR A 422 -3.66 -29.16 15.18
C TYR A 422 -2.39 -29.80 14.61
N ALA A 423 -1.47 -29.03 14.04
CA ALA A 423 -0.19 -29.50 13.56
C ALA A 423 0.70 -30.02 14.72
N LYS A 424 0.70 -29.34 15.86
CA LYS A 424 1.42 -29.80 17.07
C LYS A 424 0.86 -31.11 17.60
N LYS A 425 -0.45 -31.28 17.63
CA LYS A 425 -1.14 -32.50 18.10
C LYS A 425 -1.19 -33.62 17.09
N ARG A 426 -0.67 -33.47 15.89
CA ARG A 426 -0.77 -34.44 14.77
C ARG A 426 -2.20 -34.88 14.48
N LYS A 427 -3.18 -33.97 14.54
CA LYS A 427 -4.62 -34.24 14.38
C LYS A 427 -5.23 -33.51 13.17
N PHE A 428 -4.41 -33.03 12.25
CA PHE A 428 -4.90 -32.26 11.10
C PHE A 428 -5.82 -33.08 10.18
N ASP A 429 -5.53 -34.37 10.05
CA ASP A 429 -6.30 -35.33 9.27
C ASP A 429 -7.69 -35.64 9.86
N LYS A 430 -7.93 -35.29 11.12
CA LYS A 430 -9.22 -35.48 11.80
C LYS A 430 -10.21 -34.33 11.58
N LEU A 431 -9.75 -33.23 10.96
CA LEU A 431 -10.57 -32.04 10.73
C LEU A 431 -11.32 -32.14 9.41
N ARG A 432 -12.66 -32.06 9.47
CA ARG A 432 -13.50 -32.20 8.28
C ARG A 432 -13.48 -30.94 7.39
N PHE A 433 -13.64 -29.76 7.97
CA PHE A 433 -13.82 -28.52 7.21
C PHE A 433 -12.59 -27.58 7.27
N PHE A 434 -11.83 -27.61 8.33
CA PHE A 434 -10.70 -26.70 8.54
C PHE A 434 -9.66 -26.72 7.40
N PRO A 435 -9.29 -27.86 6.80
CA PRO A 435 -8.35 -27.88 5.68
C PRO A 435 -8.84 -27.07 4.48
N TYR A 436 -10.13 -27.07 4.18
CA TYR A 436 -10.69 -26.29 3.09
C TYR A 436 -10.66 -24.78 3.40
N ILE A 437 -10.94 -24.41 4.65
CA ILE A 437 -10.81 -23.01 5.12
C ILE A 437 -9.35 -22.57 4.98
N ALA A 438 -8.38 -23.38 5.42
CA ALA A 438 -6.96 -23.05 5.33
C ALA A 438 -6.50 -22.84 3.87
N ILE A 439 -7.00 -23.63 2.93
CA ILE A 439 -6.71 -23.44 1.50
C ILE A 439 -7.41 -22.19 0.97
N ALA A 440 -8.65 -21.93 1.35
CA ALA A 440 -9.40 -20.74 0.95
C ALA A 440 -8.77 -19.44 1.50
N CYS A 441 -8.07 -19.50 2.64
CA CYS A 441 -7.36 -18.35 3.19
C CYS A 441 -6.20 -17.86 2.30
N VAL A 442 -5.71 -18.67 1.34
CA VAL A 442 -4.70 -18.21 0.37
C VAL A 442 -5.24 -17.06 -0.49
N PRO A 443 -6.27 -17.25 -1.33
CA PRO A 443 -6.80 -16.12 -2.10
C PRO A 443 -7.40 -15.01 -1.22
N LEU A 444 -7.95 -15.34 -0.05
CA LEU A 444 -8.47 -14.34 0.88
C LEU A 444 -7.37 -13.43 1.45
N ALA A 445 -6.14 -13.94 1.64
CA ALA A 445 -5.03 -13.12 2.07
C ALA A 445 -4.60 -12.11 0.99
N TYR A 446 -4.61 -12.51 -0.28
CA TYR A 446 -4.41 -11.58 -1.40
C TYR A 446 -5.53 -10.53 -1.45
N LEU A 447 -6.78 -10.94 -1.29
CA LEU A 447 -7.92 -10.01 -1.25
C LEU A 447 -7.76 -8.98 -0.12
N ALA A 448 -7.45 -9.41 1.10
CA ALA A 448 -7.22 -8.51 2.23
C ALA A 448 -6.11 -7.50 1.95
N SER A 449 -5.01 -7.97 1.37
CA SER A 449 -3.85 -7.16 1.00
C SER A 449 -4.18 -6.11 -0.06
N GLN A 450 -4.92 -6.48 -1.11
CA GLN A 450 -5.40 -5.55 -2.14
C GLN A 450 -6.41 -4.54 -1.58
N CYS A 451 -7.33 -4.97 -0.70
CA CYS A 451 -8.24 -4.07 -0.01
C CYS A 451 -7.50 -3.02 0.83
N GLY A 452 -6.37 -3.38 1.48
CA GLY A 452 -5.52 -2.44 2.19
C GLY A 452 -4.96 -1.34 1.26
N TRP A 453 -4.51 -1.70 0.06
CA TRP A 453 -4.06 -0.72 -0.94
C TRP A 453 -5.20 0.14 -1.49
N VAL A 454 -6.38 -0.41 -1.69
CA VAL A 454 -7.57 0.38 -2.06
C VAL A 454 -7.86 1.44 -0.99
N VAL A 455 -7.85 1.07 0.29
CA VAL A 455 -8.03 2.03 1.39
C VAL A 455 -6.93 3.11 1.37
N ALA A 456 -5.67 2.72 1.20
CA ALA A 456 -4.55 3.64 1.23
C ALA A 456 -4.57 4.63 0.06
N GLU A 457 -4.80 4.15 -1.17
CA GLU A 457 -4.60 4.91 -2.40
C GLU A 457 -5.89 5.53 -2.96
N VAL A 458 -7.00 4.81 -2.92
CA VAL A 458 -8.30 5.37 -3.32
C VAL A 458 -8.85 6.31 -2.24
N GLY A 459 -8.60 5.98 -0.95
CA GLY A 459 -8.99 6.82 0.17
C GLY A 459 -8.28 8.18 0.23
N ARG A 460 -7.15 8.36 -0.46
CA ARG A 460 -6.49 9.68 -0.58
C ARG A 460 -6.93 10.50 -1.79
N GLN A 461 -7.74 9.95 -2.68
CA GLN A 461 -8.22 10.72 -3.85
C GLN A 461 -8.99 11.98 -3.39
N PRO A 462 -8.87 13.11 -4.14
CA PRO A 462 -8.27 13.25 -5.47
C PRO A 462 -6.73 13.40 -5.49
N TRP A 463 -6.06 13.29 -4.35
CA TRP A 463 -4.64 13.67 -4.21
C TRP A 463 -3.68 12.61 -4.77
N VAL A 464 -2.72 13.04 -5.55
CA VAL A 464 -1.47 12.30 -5.83
C VAL A 464 -0.44 12.66 -4.76
N VAL A 465 -0.27 13.94 -4.45
CA VAL A 465 0.45 14.41 -3.27
C VAL A 465 -0.55 15.16 -2.40
N GLN A 466 -0.70 14.73 -1.17
CA GLN A 466 -1.74 15.21 -0.24
C GLN A 466 -1.73 16.75 -0.15
N ASN A 467 -2.88 17.39 -0.40
CA ASN A 467 -3.10 18.83 -0.38
C ASN A 467 -2.33 19.66 -1.43
N LEU A 468 -1.33 19.10 -2.11
CA LEU A 468 -0.43 19.84 -3.00
C LEU A 468 -0.67 19.54 -4.49
N MET A 469 -0.99 18.30 -4.84
CA MET A 469 -1.15 17.93 -6.25
C MET A 469 -2.32 16.94 -6.43
N PRO A 470 -3.43 17.38 -7.02
CA PRO A 470 -4.50 16.47 -7.38
C PRO A 470 -4.19 15.72 -8.69
N THR A 471 -4.93 14.63 -8.93
CA THR A 471 -4.70 13.69 -10.03
C THR A 471 -4.78 14.35 -11.42
N ASN A 472 -5.70 15.30 -11.61
CA ASN A 472 -5.92 15.96 -12.89
C ASN A 472 -4.72 16.79 -13.40
N VAL A 473 -3.85 17.26 -12.51
CA VAL A 473 -2.63 18.01 -12.88
C VAL A 473 -1.37 17.14 -12.86
N ALA A 474 -1.42 15.97 -12.26
CA ALA A 474 -0.29 15.07 -12.12
C ALA A 474 0.01 14.27 -13.40
N VAL A 475 -0.98 14.02 -14.24
CA VAL A 475 -0.85 13.23 -15.47
C VAL A 475 -0.07 13.98 -16.57
N THR A 476 0.66 13.20 -17.35
CA THR A 476 1.35 13.71 -18.55
C THR A 476 0.33 14.14 -19.62
N ARG A 477 0.55 15.27 -20.26
CA ARG A 477 -0.28 15.74 -21.38
C ARG A 477 0.08 15.01 -22.68
N ILE A 478 -0.49 13.82 -22.85
CA ILE A 478 -0.33 12.98 -24.06
C ILE A 478 -1.70 12.64 -24.62
N ALA A 479 -1.75 12.15 -25.86
CA ALA A 479 -3.01 11.67 -26.42
C ALA A 479 -3.51 10.43 -25.65
N SER A 480 -4.73 10.48 -25.17
CA SER A 480 -5.34 9.41 -24.36
C SER A 480 -5.40 8.05 -25.09
N GLY A 481 -5.43 8.04 -26.43
CA GLY A 481 -5.35 6.83 -27.25
C GLY A 481 -4.09 6.01 -26.97
N TRP A 482 -2.95 6.65 -26.71
CA TRP A 482 -1.72 5.93 -26.33
C TRP A 482 -1.85 5.26 -24.97
N VAL A 483 -2.48 5.92 -23.99
CA VAL A 483 -2.70 5.35 -22.66
C VAL A 483 -3.66 4.15 -22.73
N VAL A 484 -4.74 4.26 -23.51
CA VAL A 484 -5.69 3.16 -23.76
C VAL A 484 -4.96 1.96 -24.39
N THR A 485 -4.13 2.22 -25.40
CA THR A 485 -3.37 1.16 -26.07
C THR A 485 -2.42 0.45 -25.10
N THR A 486 -1.64 1.21 -24.33
CA THR A 486 -0.69 0.64 -23.37
C THR A 486 -1.41 -0.03 -22.20
N PHE A 487 -2.57 0.48 -21.77
CA PHE A 487 -3.41 -0.20 -20.78
C PHE A 487 -3.78 -1.62 -21.20
N TRP A 488 -4.36 -1.78 -22.39
CA TRP A 488 -4.76 -3.11 -22.87
C TRP A 488 -3.56 -4.02 -23.17
N MET A 489 -2.47 -3.46 -23.69
CA MET A 489 -1.22 -4.21 -23.89
C MET A 489 -0.71 -4.80 -22.57
N PHE A 490 -0.61 -4.00 -21.52
CA PHE A 490 -0.15 -4.48 -20.21
C PHE A 490 -1.18 -5.36 -19.51
N ALA A 491 -2.47 -5.09 -19.63
CA ALA A 491 -3.52 -5.95 -19.07
C ALA A 491 -3.45 -7.37 -19.63
N ILE A 492 -3.27 -7.50 -20.95
CA ILE A 492 -3.10 -8.82 -21.60
C ILE A 492 -1.79 -9.45 -21.14
N LEU A 493 -0.68 -8.73 -21.19
CA LEU A 493 0.64 -9.24 -20.82
C LEU A 493 0.65 -9.76 -19.36
N PHE A 494 0.18 -8.95 -18.41
CA PHE A 494 0.16 -9.34 -17.00
C PHE A 494 -0.78 -10.51 -16.72
N THR A 495 -1.93 -10.54 -17.40
CA THR A 495 -2.84 -11.69 -17.29
C THR A 495 -2.18 -12.98 -17.79
N LEU A 496 -1.47 -12.93 -18.91
CA LEU A 496 -0.73 -14.09 -19.43
C LEU A 496 0.40 -14.51 -18.48
N LEU A 497 1.15 -13.55 -17.91
CA LEU A 497 2.20 -13.83 -16.93
C LEU A 497 1.61 -14.48 -15.67
N LEU A 498 0.50 -13.96 -15.14
CA LEU A 498 -0.18 -14.55 -13.99
C LEU A 498 -0.68 -15.97 -14.26
N ILE A 499 -1.29 -16.21 -15.43
CA ILE A 499 -1.73 -17.57 -15.84
C ILE A 499 -0.51 -18.51 -15.93
N ALA A 500 0.58 -18.05 -16.52
CA ALA A 500 1.81 -18.85 -16.64
C ALA A 500 2.39 -19.18 -15.25
N GLU A 501 2.47 -18.20 -14.36
CA GLU A 501 2.93 -18.39 -12.97
C GLU A 501 2.07 -19.43 -12.24
N LEU A 502 0.75 -19.21 -12.20
CA LEU A 502 -0.17 -20.13 -11.52
C LEU A 502 -0.04 -21.55 -12.07
N LYS A 503 0.04 -21.70 -13.41
CA LYS A 503 0.25 -23.00 -14.05
C LYS A 503 1.55 -23.66 -13.64
N ILE A 504 2.65 -22.90 -13.58
CA ILE A 504 3.97 -23.40 -13.19
C ILE A 504 3.96 -23.75 -11.69
N MET A 505 3.45 -22.86 -10.82
CA MET A 505 3.34 -23.12 -9.38
C MET A 505 2.51 -24.37 -9.08
N PHE A 506 1.30 -24.50 -9.65
CA PHE A 506 0.48 -25.68 -9.47
C PHE A 506 1.16 -26.95 -9.98
N THR A 507 1.93 -26.86 -11.07
CA THR A 507 2.69 -27.99 -11.58
C THR A 507 3.79 -28.40 -10.60
N GLN A 508 4.54 -27.44 -10.02
CA GLN A 508 5.57 -27.73 -9.02
C GLN A 508 4.95 -28.32 -7.72
N ILE A 509 3.82 -27.77 -7.27
CA ILE A 509 3.09 -28.28 -6.11
C ILE A 509 2.63 -29.72 -6.33
N LYS A 510 2.15 -30.07 -7.54
CA LYS A 510 1.69 -31.44 -7.85
C LYS A 510 2.84 -32.44 -7.98
N LYS A 511 4.02 -32.02 -8.42
CA LYS A 511 5.17 -32.89 -8.66
C LYS A 511 5.87 -33.36 -7.38
N MET A 512 5.78 -32.62 -6.27
CA MET A 512 6.32 -33.00 -4.98
C MET A 512 5.41 -34.03 -4.29
#